data_f8561776c07e435753d543c32a49f7ca
#
_entry.id   f8561776c07e435753d543c32a49f7ca
#
_cell.length_a   1.000
_cell.length_b   1.000
_cell.length_c   1.000
_cell.angle_alpha   90.00
_cell.angle_beta   90.00
_cell.angle_gamma   90.00
#
_symmetry.space_group_name_H-M   'P 1'
#
loop_
_entity.id
_entity.type
_entity.pdbx_description
1 polymer ?
#
loop_
_entity_poly.entity_id
_entity_poly.type
_entity_poly.pdbx_seq_one_letter_code
_entity_poly.pdbx_strand_id
1 'polypeptide(L)'
;MNEREVNEFLYKGADDLWAYDLWEKHENLHWLPREVPMKDDVYDWNSRLSEGDRMFLKGVMSFFTQADIEVHNTYIHEYLPYANTLGVSQMLTGFAARECIHVMGYAYGLEELVKGAEQDSVFRKWMVDDNLLKLHEALNKYKGSEDTEYRFKHMVATTLFGEGVMLFAQFAMLLNYARNGYMRGLGQIVSWSIRDEDYHVYGVTQLMKRDVMFRVHPQS
;
A
#
# COMPACT_ATOMS: atom_id res chain seq x y z
N MET A 1 30.69 -20.56 -4.77
CA MET A 1 29.72 -19.47 -4.82
C MET A 1 29.71 -18.92 -6.23
N ASN A 2 28.59 -18.96 -6.92
CA ASN A 2 28.46 -18.32 -8.24
C ASN A 2 28.23 -16.80 -8.05
N GLU A 3 28.27 -16.00 -9.13
CA GLU A 3 28.09 -14.54 -9.06
C GLU A 3 26.76 -14.13 -8.38
N ARG A 4 25.71 -14.91 -8.55
CA ARG A 4 24.41 -14.68 -7.91
C ARG A 4 24.49 -14.84 -6.40
N GLU A 5 25.08 -15.95 -5.94
CA GLU A 5 25.28 -16.20 -4.49
C GLU A 5 26.13 -15.12 -3.83
N VAL A 6 27.09 -14.53 -4.56
CA VAL A 6 27.89 -13.41 -4.09
C VAL A 6 27.05 -12.14 -4.02
N ASN A 7 26.22 -11.85 -5.02
CA ASN A 7 25.40 -10.64 -5.09
C ASN A 7 24.33 -10.59 -3.97
N GLU A 8 23.82 -11.74 -3.52
CA GLU A 8 22.88 -11.80 -2.41
C GLU A 8 23.50 -11.32 -1.07
N PHE A 9 24.82 -11.35 -0.95
CA PHE A 9 25.54 -10.93 0.26
C PHE A 9 26.29 -9.59 0.13
N LEU A 10 26.27 -8.99 -1.08
CA LEU A 10 26.92 -7.70 -1.29
C LEU A 10 26.03 -6.53 -0.88
N TYR A 11 26.48 -5.82 0.13
CA TYR A 11 25.87 -4.56 0.52
C TYR A 11 26.23 -3.47 -0.51
N LYS A 12 25.19 -2.81 -1.05
CA LYS A 12 25.34 -1.79 -2.13
C LYS A 12 26.06 -2.33 -3.38
N GLY A 13 25.64 -3.48 -3.88
CA GLY A 13 26.09 -3.97 -5.17
C GLY A 13 25.78 -2.98 -6.30
N ALA A 14 26.63 -2.92 -7.34
CA ALA A 14 26.49 -1.94 -8.42
C ALA A 14 25.16 -2.06 -9.18
N ASP A 15 24.61 -3.27 -9.28
CA ASP A 15 23.39 -3.55 -10.04
C ASP A 15 22.10 -3.11 -9.34
N ASP A 16 22.13 -2.88 -8.04
CA ASP A 16 20.96 -2.55 -7.22
C ASP A 16 21.05 -1.25 -6.41
N LEU A 17 22.07 -0.43 -6.65
CA LEU A 17 22.22 0.89 -5.99
C LEU A 17 20.96 1.73 -6.09
N TRP A 18 20.25 1.66 -7.21
CA TRP A 18 18.99 2.38 -7.39
C TRP A 18 17.89 1.95 -6.41
N ALA A 19 17.82 0.65 -6.09
CA ALA A 19 16.85 0.10 -5.14
C ALA A 19 17.23 0.49 -3.71
N TYR A 20 18.52 0.41 -3.38
CA TYR A 20 19.05 0.87 -2.10
C TYR A 20 18.78 2.37 -1.88
N ASP A 21 19.08 3.22 -2.86
CA ASP A 21 18.86 4.66 -2.77
C ASP A 21 17.36 5.00 -2.62
N LEU A 22 16.49 4.22 -3.28
CA LEU A 22 15.05 4.38 -3.16
C LEU A 22 14.57 3.97 -1.76
N TRP A 23 15.04 2.83 -1.27
CA TRP A 23 14.75 2.37 0.08
C TRP A 23 15.20 3.38 1.13
N GLU A 24 16.43 3.90 1.06
CA GLU A 24 16.95 4.90 2.00
C GLU A 24 16.09 6.17 2.01
N LYS A 25 15.69 6.65 0.84
CA LYS A 25 14.79 7.81 0.73
C LYS A 25 13.43 7.53 1.36
N HIS A 26 12.87 6.36 1.11
CA HIS A 26 11.59 5.93 1.66
C HIS A 26 11.65 5.81 3.19
N GLU A 27 12.71 5.23 3.75
CA GLU A 27 12.89 5.12 5.21
C GLU A 27 13.02 6.50 5.88
N ASN A 28 13.67 7.48 5.23
CA ASN A 28 13.76 8.85 5.74
C ASN A 28 12.39 9.58 5.83
N LEU A 29 11.34 9.01 5.25
CA LEU A 29 9.98 9.53 5.28
C LEU A 29 9.10 8.81 6.32
N HIS A 30 9.69 8.07 7.24
CA HIS A 30 8.96 7.32 8.27
C HIS A 30 8.04 8.22 9.10
N TRP A 31 6.86 7.72 9.42
CA TRP A 31 5.85 8.36 10.25
C TRP A 31 5.04 7.32 11.03
N LEU A 32 4.37 7.75 12.07
CA LEU A 32 3.46 6.92 12.85
C LEU A 32 2.09 7.61 12.98
N PRO A 33 0.98 6.87 12.91
CA PRO A 33 -0.37 7.44 12.97
C PRO A 33 -0.63 8.32 14.19
N ARG A 34 -0.08 7.96 15.34
CA ARG A 34 -0.25 8.70 16.60
C ARG A 34 0.41 10.08 16.62
N GLU A 35 1.22 10.42 15.61
CA GLU A 35 1.75 11.76 15.42
C GLU A 35 0.65 12.73 14.94
N VAL A 36 -0.47 12.21 14.42
CA VAL A 36 -1.58 12.98 13.91
C VAL A 36 -2.66 13.13 14.99
N PRO A 37 -2.94 14.36 15.47
CA PRO A 37 -4.01 14.59 16.43
C PRO A 37 -5.38 14.51 15.74
N MET A 38 -6.27 13.62 16.21
CA MET A 38 -7.60 13.40 15.65
C MET A 38 -8.72 14.20 16.35
N LYS A 39 -8.39 15.07 17.31
CA LYS A 39 -9.40 15.79 18.10
C LYS A 39 -10.35 16.61 17.25
N ASP A 40 -9.83 17.32 16.25
CA ASP A 40 -10.64 18.15 15.38
C ASP A 40 -11.49 17.29 14.43
N ASP A 41 -10.97 16.15 14.00
CA ASP A 41 -11.69 15.17 13.17
C ASP A 41 -12.87 14.55 13.96
N VAL A 42 -12.68 14.24 15.24
CA VAL A 42 -13.77 13.78 16.14
C VAL A 42 -14.84 14.85 16.29
N TYR A 43 -14.46 16.11 16.39
CA TYR A 43 -15.43 17.23 16.43
C TYR A 43 -16.19 17.33 15.10
N ASP A 44 -15.50 17.30 13.96
CA ASP A 44 -16.11 17.35 12.64
C ASP A 44 -17.09 16.18 12.45
N TRP A 45 -16.64 14.97 12.81
CA TRP A 45 -17.43 13.75 12.74
C TRP A 45 -18.77 13.85 13.48
N ASN A 46 -18.74 14.36 14.72
CA ASN A 46 -19.91 14.40 15.58
C ASN A 46 -20.82 15.61 15.33
N SER A 47 -20.28 16.72 14.79
CA SER A 47 -20.98 18.01 14.81
C SER A 47 -21.16 18.65 13.44
N ARG A 48 -20.34 18.29 12.42
CA ARG A 48 -20.30 19.02 11.15
C ARG A 48 -20.61 18.15 9.92
N LEU A 49 -20.31 16.85 9.99
CA LEU A 49 -20.54 15.94 8.88
C LEU A 49 -21.98 15.41 8.87
N SER A 50 -22.54 15.28 7.66
CA SER A 50 -23.82 14.61 7.45
C SER A 50 -23.69 13.09 7.67
N GLU A 51 -24.81 12.40 7.84
CA GLU A 51 -24.83 10.93 7.91
C GLU A 51 -24.27 10.30 6.63
N GLY A 52 -24.56 10.91 5.46
CA GLY A 52 -24.01 10.47 4.18
C GLY A 52 -22.49 10.56 4.11
N ASP A 53 -21.89 11.66 4.62
CA ASP A 53 -20.44 11.84 4.71
C ASP A 53 -19.81 10.78 5.61
N ARG A 54 -20.38 10.56 6.80
CA ARG A 54 -19.89 9.53 7.73
C ARG A 54 -19.96 8.13 7.13
N MET A 55 -21.05 7.80 6.44
CA MET A 55 -21.21 6.51 5.77
C MET A 55 -20.18 6.33 4.64
N PHE A 56 -19.94 7.37 3.85
CA PHE A 56 -18.94 7.38 2.80
C PHE A 56 -17.52 7.18 3.37
N LEU A 57 -17.13 7.99 4.37
CA LEU A 57 -15.82 7.91 5.01
C LEU A 57 -15.56 6.54 5.66
N LYS A 58 -16.55 5.96 6.35
CA LYS A 58 -16.45 4.57 6.87
C LYS A 58 -16.15 3.58 5.74
N GLY A 59 -16.85 3.70 4.61
CA GLY A 59 -16.66 2.81 3.46
C GLY A 59 -15.27 2.91 2.88
N VAL A 60 -14.77 4.11 2.66
CA VAL A 60 -13.43 4.33 2.07
C VAL A 60 -12.32 3.88 3.01
N MET A 61 -12.37 4.24 4.29
CA MET A 61 -11.36 3.82 5.27
C MET A 61 -11.35 2.30 5.49
N SER A 62 -12.52 1.65 5.52
CA SER A 62 -12.61 0.18 5.59
C SER A 62 -11.97 -0.48 4.38
N PHE A 63 -12.18 0.08 3.18
CA PHE A 63 -11.57 -0.40 1.96
C PHE A 63 -10.05 -0.26 2.00
N PHE A 64 -9.50 0.91 2.37
CA PHE A 64 -8.06 1.12 2.47
C PHE A 64 -7.39 0.13 3.43
N THR A 65 -7.95 -0.04 4.63
CA THR A 65 -7.40 -0.98 5.61
C THR A 65 -7.26 -2.39 5.02
N GLN A 66 -8.22 -2.82 4.22
CA GLN A 66 -8.16 -4.13 3.57
C GLN A 66 -7.24 -4.15 2.35
N ALA A 67 -7.26 -3.12 1.53
CA ALA A 67 -6.42 -3.02 0.34
C ALA A 67 -4.93 -3.10 0.71
N ASP A 68 -4.51 -2.38 1.73
CA ASP A 68 -3.10 -2.34 2.15
C ASP A 68 -2.64 -3.65 2.82
N ILE A 69 -3.55 -4.41 3.44
CA ILE A 69 -3.25 -5.79 3.86
C ILE A 69 -2.94 -6.67 2.64
N GLU A 70 -3.70 -6.54 1.56
CA GLU A 70 -3.46 -7.29 0.33
C GLU A 70 -2.16 -6.86 -0.36
N VAL A 71 -1.89 -5.55 -0.40
CA VAL A 71 -0.64 -5.00 -0.95
C VAL A 71 0.56 -5.50 -0.14
N HIS A 72 0.51 -5.42 1.19
CA HIS A 72 1.52 -6.00 2.08
C HIS A 72 1.79 -7.47 1.74
N ASN A 73 0.74 -8.30 1.67
CA ASN A 73 0.86 -9.72 1.35
C ASN A 73 1.45 -9.94 -0.06
N THR A 74 1.12 -9.08 -1.02
CA THR A 74 1.66 -9.13 -2.37
C THR A 74 3.17 -8.88 -2.36
N TYR A 75 3.66 -7.88 -1.64
CA TYR A 75 5.11 -7.64 -1.49
C TYR A 75 5.82 -8.86 -0.88
N ILE A 76 5.27 -9.45 0.18
CA ILE A 76 5.91 -10.56 0.90
C ILE A 76 5.87 -11.87 0.09
N HIS A 77 4.73 -12.20 -0.50
CA HIS A 77 4.50 -13.52 -1.06
C HIS A 77 4.67 -13.59 -2.58
N GLU A 78 4.46 -12.48 -3.29
CA GLU A 78 4.48 -12.46 -4.75
C GLU A 78 5.74 -11.76 -5.33
N TYR A 79 6.32 -10.77 -4.64
CA TYR A 79 7.46 -10.03 -5.15
C TYR A 79 8.79 -10.39 -4.47
N LEU A 80 8.82 -10.42 -3.15
CA LEU A 80 10.04 -10.69 -2.38
C LEU A 80 10.71 -12.03 -2.72
N PRO A 81 9.99 -13.14 -2.98
CA PRO A 81 10.62 -14.41 -3.35
C PRO A 81 11.45 -14.36 -4.65
N TYR A 82 11.22 -13.36 -5.48
CA TYR A 82 11.94 -13.15 -6.74
C TYR A 82 13.00 -12.04 -6.68
N ALA A 83 13.18 -11.43 -5.50
CA ALA A 83 14.26 -10.48 -5.29
C ALA A 83 15.62 -11.19 -5.44
N ASN A 84 16.48 -10.69 -6.32
CA ASN A 84 17.74 -11.34 -6.68
C ASN A 84 18.97 -10.61 -6.12
N THR A 85 18.77 -9.50 -5.41
CA THR A 85 19.82 -8.71 -4.77
C THR A 85 19.35 -8.19 -3.41
N LEU A 86 20.31 -7.86 -2.54
CA LEU A 86 20.01 -7.32 -1.21
C LEU A 86 19.26 -5.98 -1.30
N GLY A 87 19.65 -5.08 -2.21
CA GLY A 87 18.99 -3.78 -2.35
C GLY A 87 17.53 -3.88 -2.77
N VAL A 88 17.21 -4.78 -3.72
CA VAL A 88 15.81 -5.07 -4.11
C VAL A 88 15.04 -5.69 -2.95
N SER A 89 15.64 -6.64 -2.23
CA SER A 89 15.01 -7.26 -1.05
C SER A 89 14.72 -6.24 0.06
N GLN A 90 15.67 -5.33 0.36
CA GLN A 90 15.48 -4.25 1.33
C GLN A 90 14.35 -3.31 0.91
N MET A 91 14.33 -2.87 -0.35
CA MET A 91 13.29 -1.99 -0.89
C MET A 91 11.90 -2.62 -0.74
N LEU A 92 11.71 -3.86 -1.20
CA LEU A 92 10.41 -4.55 -1.10
C LEU A 92 9.98 -4.81 0.35
N THR A 93 10.93 -5.13 1.22
CA THR A 93 10.67 -5.30 2.66
C THR A 93 10.26 -3.98 3.31
N GLY A 94 10.92 -2.87 2.94
CA GLY A 94 10.57 -1.52 3.39
C GLY A 94 9.16 -1.12 2.94
N PHE A 95 8.80 -1.40 1.69
CA PHE A 95 7.44 -1.16 1.18
C PHE A 95 6.41 -1.99 1.95
N ALA A 96 6.62 -3.30 2.10
CA ALA A 96 5.73 -4.15 2.88
C ALA A 96 5.56 -3.66 4.33
N ALA A 97 6.63 -3.22 4.98
CA ALA A 97 6.57 -2.66 6.33
C ALA A 97 5.76 -1.35 6.37
N ARG A 98 5.86 -0.52 5.32
CA ARG A 98 5.11 0.73 5.21
C ARG A 98 3.61 0.48 5.06
N GLU A 99 3.19 -0.54 4.35
CA GLU A 99 1.77 -0.95 4.28
C GLU A 99 1.18 -1.25 5.66
N CYS A 100 1.97 -1.82 6.57
CA CYS A 100 1.52 -1.99 7.97
C CYS A 100 1.28 -0.65 8.67
N ILE A 101 2.04 0.40 8.34
CA ILE A 101 1.82 1.76 8.86
C ILE A 101 0.53 2.36 8.27
N HIS A 102 0.28 2.17 6.97
CA HIS A 102 -0.95 2.60 6.31
C HIS A 102 -2.18 1.95 6.94
N VAL A 103 -2.19 0.61 7.06
CA VAL A 103 -3.26 -0.15 7.75
C VAL A 103 -3.49 0.41 9.15
N MET A 104 -2.42 0.61 9.94
CA MET A 104 -2.51 1.17 11.29
C MET A 104 -3.06 2.61 11.26
N GLY A 105 -2.72 3.41 10.24
CA GLY A 105 -3.19 4.79 10.08
C GLY A 105 -4.69 4.87 9.86
N TYR A 106 -5.22 4.07 8.95
CA TYR A 106 -6.66 4.05 8.68
C TYR A 106 -7.45 3.40 9.81
N ALA A 107 -6.91 2.35 10.42
CA ALA A 107 -7.49 1.75 11.61
C ALA A 107 -7.56 2.74 12.77
N TYR A 108 -6.49 3.47 13.04
CA TYR A 108 -6.45 4.54 14.05
C TYR A 108 -7.50 5.62 13.79
N GLY A 109 -7.61 6.07 12.52
CA GLY A 109 -8.65 7.02 12.14
C GLY A 109 -10.06 6.49 12.42
N LEU A 110 -10.35 5.25 12.03
CA LEU A 110 -11.64 4.60 12.29
C LEU A 110 -11.90 4.42 13.80
N GLU A 111 -10.91 4.00 14.57
CA GLU A 111 -11.03 3.80 16.02
C GLU A 111 -11.35 5.09 16.79
N GLU A 112 -10.80 6.23 16.34
CA GLU A 112 -11.11 7.52 16.92
C GLU A 112 -12.53 8.00 16.58
N LEU A 113 -13.02 7.73 15.40
CA LEU A 113 -14.28 8.24 14.86
C LEU A 113 -15.48 7.32 15.14
N VAL A 114 -15.30 6.02 15.02
CA VAL A 114 -16.35 5.01 15.18
C VAL A 114 -16.15 4.25 16.49
N LYS A 115 -17.18 4.12 17.31
CA LYS A 115 -17.09 3.50 18.65
C LYS A 115 -17.95 2.24 18.78
N GLY A 116 -17.48 1.33 19.63
CA GLY A 116 -18.23 0.14 20.03
C GLY A 116 -18.38 -0.91 18.92
N ALA A 117 -19.50 -1.63 18.93
CA ALA A 117 -19.77 -2.76 18.04
C ALA A 117 -19.82 -2.38 16.55
N GLU A 118 -19.96 -1.11 16.22
CA GLU A 118 -19.97 -0.63 14.85
C GLU A 118 -18.59 -0.75 14.19
N GLN A 119 -17.48 -0.66 14.96
CA GLN A 119 -16.12 -0.80 14.44
C GLN A 119 -15.94 -2.14 13.67
N ASP A 120 -16.32 -3.25 14.30
CA ASP A 120 -16.19 -4.57 13.69
C ASP A 120 -16.98 -4.69 12.39
N SER A 121 -18.17 -4.10 12.33
CA SER A 121 -19.00 -4.11 11.12
C SER A 121 -18.38 -3.28 9.99
N VAL A 122 -17.73 -2.17 10.32
CA VAL A 122 -17.04 -1.32 9.34
C VAL A 122 -15.84 -2.06 8.75
N PHE A 123 -14.98 -2.67 9.59
CA PHE A 123 -13.83 -3.45 9.11
C PHE A 123 -14.21 -4.68 8.27
N ARG A 124 -15.40 -5.25 8.50
CA ARG A 124 -15.90 -6.40 7.74
C ARG A 124 -16.70 -6.03 6.50
N LYS A 125 -16.95 -4.77 6.24
CA LYS A 125 -17.83 -4.32 5.15
C LYS A 125 -17.40 -4.84 3.78
N TRP A 126 -16.10 -4.87 3.51
CA TRP A 126 -15.55 -5.37 2.25
C TRP A 126 -15.89 -6.85 1.99
N MET A 127 -16.09 -7.67 3.03
CA MET A 127 -16.42 -9.10 2.90
C MET A 127 -17.86 -9.35 2.42
N VAL A 128 -18.71 -8.33 2.46
CA VAL A 128 -20.14 -8.43 2.11
C VAL A 128 -20.55 -7.49 0.98
N ASP A 129 -19.64 -6.66 0.47
CA ASP A 129 -19.88 -5.75 -0.64
C ASP A 129 -19.45 -6.42 -1.96
N ASP A 130 -20.42 -6.75 -2.81
CA ASP A 130 -20.19 -7.45 -4.08
C ASP A 130 -19.22 -6.73 -5.03
N ASN A 131 -19.19 -5.40 -5.01
CA ASN A 131 -18.30 -4.63 -5.88
C ASN A 131 -16.85 -4.68 -5.38
N LEU A 132 -16.65 -4.61 -4.05
CA LEU A 132 -15.34 -4.73 -3.44
C LEU A 132 -14.77 -6.15 -3.61
N LEU A 133 -15.61 -7.18 -3.47
CA LEU A 133 -15.24 -8.58 -3.74
C LEU A 133 -14.81 -8.78 -5.19
N LYS A 134 -15.57 -8.28 -6.17
CA LYS A 134 -15.22 -8.36 -7.59
C LYS A 134 -13.92 -7.63 -7.91
N LEU A 135 -13.69 -6.49 -7.27
CA LEU A 135 -12.43 -5.74 -7.42
C LEU A 135 -11.26 -6.54 -6.86
N HIS A 136 -11.40 -7.10 -5.66
CA HIS A 136 -10.42 -7.99 -5.05
C HIS A 136 -10.10 -9.19 -5.97
N GLU A 137 -11.11 -9.87 -6.50
CA GLU A 137 -10.94 -10.98 -7.45
C GLU A 137 -10.20 -10.54 -8.73
N ALA A 138 -10.52 -9.37 -9.26
CA ALA A 138 -9.87 -8.85 -10.47
C ALA A 138 -8.38 -8.54 -10.25
N LEU A 139 -8.02 -7.92 -9.14
CA LEU A 139 -6.62 -7.60 -8.78
C LEU A 139 -5.81 -8.88 -8.51
N ASN A 140 -6.44 -9.88 -7.87
CA ASN A 140 -5.78 -11.13 -7.50
C ASN A 140 -5.87 -12.23 -8.57
N LYS A 141 -6.43 -11.95 -9.75
CA LYS A 141 -6.65 -12.94 -10.81
C LYS A 141 -5.40 -13.74 -11.20
N TYR A 142 -4.23 -13.14 -11.12
CA TYR A 142 -2.96 -13.75 -11.53
C TYR A 142 -2.04 -14.08 -10.35
N LYS A 143 -2.53 -13.92 -9.13
CA LYS A 143 -1.77 -14.20 -7.89
C LYS A 143 -1.35 -15.66 -7.81
N GLY A 144 -0.13 -15.90 -7.30
CA GLY A 144 0.42 -17.24 -7.10
C GLY A 144 0.83 -17.98 -8.38
N SER A 145 0.88 -17.31 -9.53
CA SER A 145 1.30 -17.93 -10.78
C SER A 145 2.83 -18.01 -10.87
N GLU A 146 3.36 -19.19 -11.23
CA GLU A 146 4.78 -19.35 -11.55
C GLU A 146 5.13 -18.87 -12.97
N ASP A 147 4.13 -18.65 -13.81
CA ASP A 147 4.31 -18.13 -15.18
C ASP A 147 4.73 -16.65 -15.15
N THR A 148 5.83 -16.34 -15.82
CA THR A 148 6.41 -15.00 -15.86
C THR A 148 5.46 -13.94 -16.42
N GLU A 149 4.68 -14.28 -17.46
CA GLU A 149 3.71 -13.36 -18.06
C GLU A 149 2.57 -13.06 -17.07
N TYR A 150 2.09 -14.06 -16.35
CA TYR A 150 1.05 -13.87 -15.36
C TYR A 150 1.53 -13.09 -14.12
N ARG A 151 2.77 -13.32 -13.67
CA ARG A 151 3.38 -12.49 -12.62
C ARG A 151 3.48 -11.02 -13.05
N PHE A 152 3.91 -10.77 -14.28
CA PHE A 152 3.94 -9.41 -14.82
C PHE A 152 2.55 -8.78 -14.84
N LYS A 153 1.53 -9.51 -15.31
CA LYS A 153 0.13 -9.05 -15.27
C LYS A 153 -0.36 -8.76 -13.84
N HIS A 154 0.05 -9.59 -12.87
CA HIS A 154 -0.26 -9.34 -11.47
C HIS A 154 0.40 -8.06 -10.96
N MET A 155 1.69 -7.84 -11.23
CA MET A 155 2.38 -6.60 -10.84
C MET A 155 1.73 -5.36 -11.48
N VAL A 156 1.32 -5.43 -12.74
CA VAL A 156 0.59 -4.34 -13.41
C VAL A 156 -0.77 -4.10 -12.74
N ALA A 157 -1.52 -5.16 -12.47
CA ALA A 157 -2.86 -5.05 -11.89
C ALA A 157 -2.81 -4.47 -10.45
N THR A 158 -1.93 -5.01 -9.61
CA THR A 158 -1.86 -4.60 -8.19
C THR A 158 -1.16 -3.27 -8.01
N THR A 159 0.02 -3.08 -8.59
CA THR A 159 0.78 -1.85 -8.34
C THR A 159 0.33 -0.70 -9.24
N LEU A 160 0.30 -0.85 -10.57
CA LEU A 160 -0.04 0.30 -11.41
C LEU A 160 -1.51 0.68 -11.35
N PHE A 161 -2.42 -0.29 -11.35
CA PHE A 161 -3.85 -0.01 -11.25
C PHE A 161 -4.36 0.05 -9.81
N GLY A 162 -3.92 -0.83 -8.92
CA GLY A 162 -4.29 -0.83 -7.51
C GLY A 162 -3.72 0.39 -6.79
N GLU A 163 -2.42 0.41 -6.56
CA GLU A 163 -1.76 1.49 -5.81
C GLU A 163 -1.71 2.79 -6.62
N GLY A 164 -1.38 2.73 -7.93
CA GLY A 164 -1.13 3.93 -8.75
C GLY A 164 -2.38 4.66 -9.27
N VAL A 165 -3.54 4.02 -9.38
CA VAL A 165 -4.76 4.65 -9.93
C VAL A 165 -5.91 4.58 -8.93
N MET A 166 -6.24 3.38 -8.45
CA MET A 166 -7.42 3.16 -7.64
C MET A 166 -7.30 3.83 -6.27
N LEU A 167 -6.20 3.63 -5.55
CA LEU A 167 -5.96 4.29 -4.27
C LEU A 167 -5.88 5.82 -4.43
N PHE A 168 -5.19 6.33 -5.45
CA PHE A 168 -5.09 7.76 -5.70
C PHE A 168 -6.45 8.43 -5.95
N ALA A 169 -7.37 7.76 -6.67
CA ALA A 169 -8.71 8.27 -6.86
C ALA A 169 -9.46 8.43 -5.51
N GLN A 170 -9.31 7.46 -4.62
CA GLN A 170 -9.93 7.49 -3.29
C GLN A 170 -9.23 8.49 -2.36
N PHE A 171 -7.92 8.62 -2.42
CA PHE A 171 -7.17 9.65 -1.72
C PHE A 171 -7.65 11.05 -2.09
N ALA A 172 -7.89 11.31 -3.38
CA ALA A 172 -8.42 12.60 -3.83
C ALA A 172 -9.79 12.91 -3.21
N MET A 173 -10.65 11.89 -3.05
CA MET A 173 -11.95 12.04 -2.39
C MET A 173 -11.79 12.39 -0.90
N LEU A 174 -10.88 11.72 -0.16
CA LEU A 174 -10.61 12.02 1.24
C LEU A 174 -9.96 13.40 1.43
N LEU A 175 -8.99 13.75 0.59
CA LEU A 175 -8.33 15.05 0.63
C LEU A 175 -9.29 16.21 0.32
N ASN A 176 -10.39 15.96 -0.40
CA ASN A 176 -11.40 16.98 -0.63
C ASN A 176 -12.08 17.44 0.68
N TYR A 177 -12.23 16.55 1.66
CA TYR A 177 -12.70 16.95 3.00
C TYR A 177 -11.70 17.90 3.66
N ALA A 178 -10.41 17.56 3.68
CA ALA A 178 -9.36 18.40 4.27
C ALA A 178 -9.25 19.75 3.55
N ARG A 179 -9.37 19.78 2.22
CA ARG A 179 -9.41 21.01 1.41
C ARG A 179 -10.55 21.93 1.81
N ASN A 180 -11.70 21.38 2.20
CA ASN A 180 -12.87 22.13 2.64
C ASN A 180 -12.87 22.40 4.16
N GLY A 181 -11.77 22.12 4.86
CA GLY A 181 -11.60 22.41 6.28
C GLY A 181 -12.25 21.40 7.23
N TYR A 182 -12.48 20.16 6.75
CA TYR A 182 -12.97 19.03 7.54
C TYR A 182 -11.94 17.91 7.58
N MET A 183 -11.98 17.07 8.61
CA MET A 183 -11.20 15.83 8.66
C MET A 183 -9.71 16.03 8.35
N ARG A 184 -9.10 17.03 8.95
CA ARG A 184 -7.70 17.44 8.65
C ARG A 184 -6.67 16.42 9.10
N GLY A 185 -6.92 15.75 10.22
CA GLY A 185 -6.07 14.68 10.72
C GLY A 185 -6.07 13.49 9.76
N LEU A 186 -7.26 13.05 9.33
CA LEU A 186 -7.38 12.01 8.28
C LEU A 186 -6.68 12.46 6.98
N GLY A 187 -6.86 13.72 6.57
CA GLY A 187 -6.17 14.30 5.42
C GLY A 187 -4.66 14.26 5.55
N GLN A 188 -4.10 14.41 6.74
CA GLN A 188 -2.66 14.30 6.99
C GLN A 188 -2.18 12.86 6.83
N ILE A 189 -2.89 11.88 7.39
CA ILE A 189 -2.59 10.45 7.21
C ILE A 189 -2.58 10.11 5.72
N VAL A 190 -3.63 10.50 5.00
CA VAL A 190 -3.75 10.28 3.54
C VAL A 190 -2.61 10.94 2.76
N SER A 191 -2.21 12.16 3.13
CA SER A 191 -1.11 12.87 2.46
C SER A 191 0.23 12.15 2.62
N TRP A 192 0.47 11.54 3.79
CA TRP A 192 1.67 10.73 4.01
C TRP A 192 1.61 9.40 3.27
N SER A 193 0.44 8.74 3.24
CA SER A 193 0.25 7.51 2.46
C SER A 193 0.49 7.75 0.96
N ILE A 194 -0.10 8.79 0.36
CA ILE A 194 0.13 9.15 -1.05
C ILE A 194 1.62 9.29 -1.39
N ARG A 195 2.37 9.94 -0.52
CA ARG A 195 3.81 10.10 -0.70
C ARG A 195 4.54 8.76 -0.72
N ASP A 196 4.13 7.84 0.15
CA ASP A 196 4.73 6.52 0.24
C ASP A 196 4.33 5.66 -0.98
N GLU A 197 3.07 5.71 -1.41
CA GLU A 197 2.59 5.01 -2.63
C GLU A 197 3.32 5.46 -3.90
N ASP A 198 3.71 6.73 -4.00
CA ASP A 198 4.50 7.21 -5.15
C ASP A 198 5.85 6.46 -5.23
N TYR A 199 6.50 6.21 -4.07
CA TYR A 199 7.72 5.40 -4.00
C TYR A 199 7.45 3.93 -4.36
N HIS A 200 6.34 3.36 -3.91
CA HIS A 200 5.96 1.97 -4.19
C HIS A 200 5.75 1.76 -5.70
N VAL A 201 4.90 2.55 -6.31
CA VAL A 201 4.62 2.52 -7.75
C VAL A 201 5.90 2.75 -8.57
N TYR A 202 6.73 3.73 -8.17
CA TYR A 202 8.00 3.98 -8.85
C TYR A 202 8.94 2.79 -8.74
N GLY A 203 9.15 2.24 -7.54
CA GLY A 203 10.06 1.12 -7.28
C GLY A 203 9.67 -0.14 -8.05
N VAL A 204 8.39 -0.53 -7.99
CA VAL A 204 7.90 -1.70 -8.73
C VAL A 204 7.95 -1.46 -10.25
N THR A 205 7.69 -0.23 -10.72
CA THR A 205 7.87 0.12 -12.13
C THR A 205 9.34 -0.04 -12.57
N GLN A 206 10.32 0.30 -11.72
CA GLN A 206 11.73 0.07 -12.01
C GLN A 206 12.08 -1.42 -12.07
N LEU A 207 11.50 -2.25 -11.19
CA LEU A 207 11.66 -3.72 -11.25
C LEU A 207 11.15 -4.27 -12.59
N MET A 208 9.97 -3.84 -13.03
CA MET A 208 9.41 -4.24 -14.34
C MET A 208 10.30 -3.82 -15.50
N LYS A 209 10.78 -2.56 -15.54
CA LYS A 209 11.62 -2.02 -16.62
C LYS A 209 13.01 -2.67 -16.69
N ARG A 210 13.56 -3.04 -15.55
CA ARG A 210 14.90 -3.64 -15.47
C ARG A 210 14.89 -5.14 -15.65
N ASP A 211 13.71 -5.73 -15.85
CA ASP A 211 13.54 -7.18 -16.01
C ASP A 211 14.12 -8.01 -14.83
N VAL A 212 14.20 -7.39 -13.67
CA VAL A 212 14.85 -7.98 -12.48
C VAL A 212 14.11 -9.22 -12.01
N MET A 213 12.76 -9.20 -12.08
CA MET A 213 11.90 -10.27 -11.57
C MET A 213 11.48 -11.29 -12.65
N PHE A 214 11.83 -11.03 -13.92
CA PHE A 214 11.36 -11.82 -15.06
C PHE A 214 12.49 -12.57 -15.76
N ARG A 215 13.74 -12.36 -15.37
CA ARG A 215 14.85 -13.16 -15.87
C ARG A 215 14.63 -14.59 -15.40
N VAL A 216 14.13 -15.41 -16.31
CA VAL A 216 14.15 -16.86 -16.15
C VAL A 216 15.63 -17.22 -16.02
N HIS A 217 16.04 -17.74 -14.86
CA HIS A 217 17.36 -18.31 -14.77
C HIS A 217 17.41 -19.46 -15.77
N PRO A 218 18.37 -19.51 -16.67
CA PRO A 218 18.62 -20.75 -17.37
C PRO A 218 18.80 -21.80 -16.27
N GLN A 219 17.87 -22.72 -16.21
CA GLN A 219 18.04 -23.89 -15.36
C GLN A 219 19.32 -24.57 -15.86
N SER A 220 20.30 -24.63 -14.98
CA SER A 220 21.53 -25.40 -15.18
C SER A 220 21.23 -26.86 -15.43
#